data_5d29fab73881cd24ebc85797f287a3ad
#
_entry.id   5d29fab73881cd24ebc85797f287a3ad
#
_cell.length_a   1.000
_cell.length_b   1.000
_cell.length_c   1.000
_cell.angle_alpha   90.00
_cell.angle_beta   90.00
_cell.angle_gamma   90.00
#
_symmetry.space_group_name_H-M   'P 1'
#
loop_
_entity.id
_entity.type
_entity.pdbx_description
1 polymer ?
#
loop_
_entity_poly.entity_id
_entity_poly.type
_entity_poly.pdbx_seq_one_letter_code
_entity_poly.pdbx_strand_id
1 'polypeptide(L)'
;MKQEVDKKTALIVGLGASGLACAHHLGRRGWKIRAADTREAPAGAQRLGAEMPDAEIRTGGLPESLLDGVSLVVMSPGLSTRFGAAAPLVASARARDIEDVGEIELFARALADLEARTGYRPVVIGVTGTN
;
A
#
# COMPACT_ATOMS: atom_id res chain seq x y z
N MET A 1 -27.08 7.25 16.37
CA MET A 1 -26.33 6.18 15.69
C MET A 1 -25.21 6.82 14.87
N LYS A 2 -23.96 6.54 15.22
CA LYS A 2 -22.86 6.88 14.32
C LYS A 2 -22.97 5.95 13.12
N GLN A 3 -23.21 6.49 11.93
CA GLN A 3 -23.01 5.74 10.69
C GLN A 3 -21.52 5.35 10.67
N GLU A 4 -21.24 4.07 10.76
CA GLU A 4 -19.92 3.55 10.42
C GLU A 4 -19.69 3.92 8.96
N VAL A 5 -18.89 4.96 8.73
CA VAL A 5 -18.39 5.26 7.40
C VAL A 5 -17.59 4.03 7.00
N ASP A 6 -18.05 3.35 5.96
CA ASP A 6 -17.42 2.14 5.48
C ASP A 6 -15.98 2.48 5.08
N LYS A 7 -15.03 2.13 5.96
CA LYS A 7 -13.63 2.48 5.77
C LYS A 7 -13.09 1.70 4.57
N LYS A 8 -12.57 2.42 3.59
CA LYS A 8 -11.89 1.81 2.44
C LYS A 8 -10.70 0.96 2.90
N THR A 9 -10.48 -0.16 2.24
CA THR A 9 -9.36 -1.06 2.51
C THR A 9 -8.27 -0.87 1.48
N ALA A 10 -7.03 -0.70 1.94
CA ALA A 10 -5.83 -0.70 1.12
C ALA A 10 -5.07 -2.01 1.32
N LEU A 11 -4.67 -2.63 0.22
CA LEU A 11 -3.79 -3.80 0.20
C LEU A 11 -2.35 -3.34 -0.03
N ILE A 12 -1.51 -3.57 0.95
CA ILE A 12 -0.06 -3.32 0.87
C ILE A 12 0.63 -4.62 0.44
N VAL A 13 1.28 -4.61 -0.70
CA VAL A 13 2.00 -5.77 -1.25
C VAL A 13 3.50 -5.57 -1.08
N GLY A 14 4.09 -6.39 -0.23
CA GLY A 14 5.48 -6.29 0.22
C GLY A 14 5.64 -5.58 1.56
N LEU A 15 6.20 -6.29 2.52
CA LEU A 15 6.39 -5.82 3.91
C LEU A 15 7.86 -5.46 4.19
N GLY A 16 8.47 -4.74 3.26
CA GLY A 16 9.74 -4.04 3.49
C GLY A 16 9.51 -2.64 4.10
N ALA A 17 10.55 -1.84 4.17
CA ALA A 17 10.49 -0.48 4.74
C ALA A 17 9.43 0.40 4.07
N SER A 18 9.36 0.39 2.74
CA SER A 18 8.36 1.14 1.96
C SER A 18 6.94 0.68 2.24
N GLY A 19 6.70 -0.64 2.28
CA GLY A 19 5.38 -1.20 2.60
C GLY A 19 4.90 -0.80 3.98
N LEU A 20 5.77 -0.87 4.99
CA LEU A 20 5.46 -0.41 6.34
C LEU A 20 5.13 1.09 6.39
N ALA A 21 5.92 1.92 5.71
CA ALA A 21 5.68 3.36 5.65
C ALA A 21 4.33 3.68 4.99
N CYS A 22 3.99 3.00 3.89
CA CYS A 22 2.71 3.16 3.22
C CYS A 22 1.53 2.70 4.11
N ALA A 23 1.67 1.58 4.80
CA ALA A 23 0.65 1.09 5.74
C ALA A 23 0.36 2.11 6.84
N HIS A 24 1.39 2.66 7.47
CA HIS A 24 1.25 3.70 8.49
C HIS A 24 0.63 4.99 7.93
N HIS A 25 1.07 5.42 6.76
CA HIS A 25 0.54 6.61 6.10
C HIS A 25 -0.97 6.51 5.84
N LEU A 26 -1.41 5.41 5.24
CA LEU A 26 -2.81 5.17 4.92
C LEU A 26 -3.64 4.90 6.19
N GLY A 27 -3.10 4.18 7.15
CA GLY A 27 -3.75 3.93 8.44
C GLY A 27 -4.07 5.22 9.19
N ARG A 28 -3.14 6.18 9.23
CA ARG A 28 -3.38 7.52 9.81
C ARG A 28 -4.46 8.31 9.07
N ARG A 29 -4.72 7.98 7.81
CA ARG A 29 -5.78 8.58 6.99
C ARG A 29 -7.12 7.83 7.06
N GLY A 30 -7.22 6.86 7.97
CA GLY A 30 -8.46 6.14 8.24
C GLY A 30 -8.72 4.92 7.35
N TRP A 31 -7.74 4.49 6.54
CA TRP A 31 -7.86 3.27 5.76
C TRP A 31 -7.75 2.03 6.67
N LYS A 32 -8.53 1.00 6.36
CA LYS A 32 -8.24 -0.36 6.84
C LYS A 32 -7.04 -0.90 6.08
N ILE A 33 -6.11 -1.53 6.78
CA ILE A 33 -4.89 -2.06 6.17
C ILE A 33 -4.97 -3.57 6.08
N ARG A 34 -4.82 -4.07 4.87
CA ARG A 34 -4.47 -5.46 4.58
C ARG A 34 -3.08 -5.47 4.01
N ALA A 35 -2.21 -6.33 4.49
CA ALA A 35 -0.84 -6.41 4.04
C ALA A 35 -0.49 -7.85 3.66
N ALA A 36 0.28 -8.02 2.61
CA ALA A 36 0.70 -9.32 2.13
C ALA A 36 2.17 -9.34 1.69
N ASP A 37 2.80 -10.49 1.85
CA ASP A 37 4.18 -10.73 1.42
C ASP A 37 4.32 -12.16 0.90
N THR A 38 5.14 -12.35 -0.13
CA THR A 38 5.43 -13.68 -0.68
C THR A 38 6.25 -14.55 0.27
N ARG A 39 7.05 -13.92 1.11
CA ARG A 39 7.84 -14.62 2.14
C ARG A 39 6.93 -15.07 3.28
N GLU A 40 7.25 -16.20 3.91
CA GLU A 40 6.43 -16.74 5.00
C GLU A 40 6.55 -15.96 6.31
N ALA A 41 7.73 -15.48 6.65
CA ALA A 41 8.00 -14.77 7.90
C ALA A 41 8.87 -13.53 7.69
N PRO A 42 8.44 -12.53 6.90
CA PRO A 42 9.20 -11.31 6.77
C PRO A 42 9.19 -10.54 8.10
N ALA A 43 10.32 -9.95 8.46
CA ALA A 43 10.43 -9.16 9.71
C ALA A 43 9.41 -8.01 9.77
N GLY A 44 9.04 -7.45 8.63
CA GLY A 44 8.01 -6.42 8.52
C GLY A 44 6.62 -6.89 8.94
N ALA A 45 6.28 -8.17 8.78
CA ALA A 45 4.98 -8.69 9.21
C ALA A 45 4.84 -8.65 10.74
N GLN A 46 5.87 -9.08 11.46
CA GLN A 46 5.89 -9.03 12.92
C GLN A 46 5.81 -7.58 13.42
N ARG A 47 6.60 -6.71 12.81
CA ARG A 47 6.62 -5.29 13.17
C ARG A 47 5.28 -4.61 12.92
N LEU A 48 4.67 -4.82 11.76
CA LEU A 48 3.37 -4.25 11.42
C LEU A 48 2.28 -4.73 12.38
N GLY A 49 2.26 -6.02 12.72
CA GLY A 49 1.29 -6.59 13.66
C GLY A 49 1.41 -6.00 15.07
N ALA A 50 2.63 -5.67 15.52
CA ALA A 50 2.85 -5.00 16.79
C ALA A 50 2.44 -3.51 16.77
N GLU A 51 2.73 -2.81 15.67
CA GLU A 51 2.48 -1.36 15.52
C GLU A 51 1.03 -1.06 15.09
N MET A 52 0.39 -1.97 14.36
CA MET A 52 -0.99 -1.84 13.85
C MET A 52 -1.78 -3.14 14.10
N PRO A 53 -2.26 -3.38 15.33
CA PRO A 53 -2.93 -4.64 15.70
C PRO A 53 -4.18 -4.96 14.87
N ASP A 54 -4.84 -3.95 14.33
CA ASP A 54 -6.05 -4.11 13.51
C ASP A 54 -5.74 -4.43 12.03
N ALA A 55 -4.47 -4.41 11.63
CA ALA A 55 -4.09 -4.75 10.27
C ALA A 55 -4.24 -6.26 10.01
N GLU A 56 -4.84 -6.59 8.87
CA GLU A 56 -4.88 -7.98 8.39
C GLU A 56 -3.57 -8.30 7.67
N ILE A 57 -2.83 -9.30 8.14
CA ILE A 57 -1.53 -9.68 7.57
C ILE A 57 -1.60 -11.09 7.01
N ARG A 58 -1.22 -11.26 5.76
CA ARG A 58 -1.13 -12.52 5.04
C ARG A 58 0.26 -12.71 4.46
N THR A 59 0.92 -13.82 4.78
CA THR A 59 2.28 -14.14 4.33
C THR A 59 2.31 -15.48 3.62
N GLY A 60 3.39 -15.74 2.88
CA GLY A 60 3.59 -17.00 2.17
C GLY A 60 2.93 -17.07 0.78
N GLY A 61 2.40 -15.97 0.27
CA GLY A 61 1.82 -15.94 -1.07
C GLY A 61 0.92 -14.74 -1.33
N LEU A 62 0.50 -14.60 -2.57
CA LEU A 62 -0.35 -13.51 -3.04
C LEU A 62 -1.61 -14.05 -3.74
N PRO A 63 -2.52 -14.75 -3.03
CA PRO A 63 -3.74 -15.25 -3.62
C PRO A 63 -4.69 -14.11 -4.03
N GLU A 64 -5.48 -14.34 -5.05
CA GLU A 64 -6.42 -13.35 -5.58
C GLU A 64 -7.47 -12.88 -4.55
N SER A 65 -7.80 -13.73 -3.58
CA SER A 65 -8.71 -13.39 -2.47
C SER A 65 -8.24 -12.20 -1.63
N LEU A 66 -6.97 -11.82 -1.71
CA LEU A 66 -6.45 -10.59 -1.09
C LEU A 66 -7.17 -9.34 -1.59
N LEU A 67 -7.71 -9.37 -2.80
CA LEU A 67 -8.41 -8.23 -3.42
C LEU A 67 -9.85 -8.05 -2.93
N ASP A 68 -10.39 -8.98 -2.18
CA ASP A 68 -11.79 -8.92 -1.75
C ASP A 68 -12.02 -7.72 -0.81
N GLY A 69 -12.90 -6.80 -1.24
CA GLY A 69 -13.20 -5.58 -0.52
C GLY A 69 -12.12 -4.50 -0.57
N VAL A 70 -11.07 -4.68 -1.39
CA VAL A 70 -9.96 -3.72 -1.54
C VAL A 70 -10.33 -2.61 -2.52
N SER A 71 -9.96 -1.37 -2.16
CA SER A 71 -10.16 -0.18 -2.99
C SER A 71 -8.88 0.37 -3.58
N LEU A 72 -7.72 -0.01 -3.06
CA LEU A 72 -6.41 0.45 -3.50
C LEU A 72 -5.36 -0.63 -3.24
N VAL A 73 -4.52 -0.91 -4.23
CA VAL A 73 -3.34 -1.76 -4.08
C VAL A 73 -2.09 -0.88 -4.06
N VAL A 74 -1.24 -1.06 -3.06
CA VAL A 74 0.05 -0.37 -2.94
C VAL A 74 1.17 -1.38 -3.12
N MET A 75 1.97 -1.16 -4.16
CA MET A 75 3.07 -2.05 -4.53
C MET A 75 4.40 -1.57 -3.95
N SER A 76 5.11 -2.47 -3.30
CA SER A 76 6.50 -2.23 -2.90
C SER A 76 7.40 -2.05 -4.14
N PRO A 77 8.37 -1.12 -4.12
CA PRO A 77 9.23 -0.86 -5.29
C PRO A 77 10.08 -2.06 -5.70
N GLY A 78 10.32 -3.02 -4.82
CA GLY A 78 11.04 -4.26 -5.13
C GLY A 78 10.22 -5.31 -5.88
N LEU A 79 8.91 -5.08 -6.10
CA LEU A 79 8.03 -6.01 -6.78
C LEU A 79 7.61 -5.47 -8.15
N SER A 80 7.70 -6.32 -9.17
CA SER A 80 7.26 -5.95 -10.50
C SER A 80 5.75 -6.14 -10.67
N THR A 81 5.09 -5.16 -11.29
CA THR A 81 3.70 -5.25 -11.68
C THR A 81 3.48 -6.04 -12.98
N ARG A 82 4.56 -6.34 -13.70
CA ARG A 82 4.52 -7.03 -15.00
C ARG A 82 5.06 -8.46 -14.95
N PHE A 83 5.95 -8.74 -14.02
CA PHE A 83 6.65 -10.02 -13.93
C PHE A 83 6.71 -10.50 -12.48
N GLY A 84 6.90 -11.81 -12.32
CA GLY A 84 7.08 -12.42 -11.00
C GLY A 84 5.78 -12.62 -10.24
N ALA A 85 5.90 -12.87 -8.95
CA ALA A 85 4.82 -13.35 -8.10
C ALA A 85 3.65 -12.35 -7.93
N ALA A 86 3.91 -11.06 -8.04
CA ALA A 86 2.88 -10.03 -7.87
C ALA A 86 2.09 -9.72 -9.16
N ALA A 87 2.63 -10.07 -10.33
CA ALA A 87 2.01 -9.73 -11.61
C ALA A 87 0.57 -10.27 -11.78
N PRO A 88 0.24 -11.53 -11.42
CA PRO A 88 -1.12 -12.02 -11.52
C PRO A 88 -2.10 -11.26 -10.62
N LEU A 89 -1.69 -10.91 -9.41
CA LEU A 89 -2.51 -10.13 -8.47
C LEU A 89 -2.82 -8.74 -9.02
N VAL A 90 -1.81 -8.06 -9.58
CA VAL A 90 -1.98 -6.73 -10.19
C VAL A 90 -2.89 -6.80 -11.42
N ALA A 91 -2.74 -7.83 -12.26
CA ALA A 91 -3.62 -8.04 -13.41
C ALA A 91 -5.09 -8.22 -12.97
N SER A 92 -5.32 -9.02 -11.93
CA SER A 92 -6.66 -9.22 -11.35
C SER A 92 -7.21 -7.94 -10.73
N ALA A 93 -6.38 -7.14 -10.05
CA ALA A 93 -6.79 -5.84 -9.50
C ALA A 93 -7.28 -4.90 -10.61
N ARG A 94 -6.50 -4.77 -11.69
CA ARG A 94 -6.86 -3.94 -12.85
C ARG A 94 -8.13 -4.43 -13.56
N ALA A 95 -8.32 -5.74 -13.67
CA ALA A 95 -9.54 -6.32 -14.23
C ALA A 95 -10.79 -6.05 -13.39
N ARG A 96 -10.61 -5.75 -12.10
CA ARG A 96 -11.68 -5.36 -11.16
C ARG A 96 -11.79 -3.84 -10.97
N ASP A 97 -11.12 -3.04 -11.80
CA ASP A 97 -11.03 -1.58 -11.68
C ASP A 97 -10.48 -1.10 -10.31
N ILE A 98 -9.63 -1.92 -9.68
CA ILE A 98 -8.91 -1.54 -8.46
C ILE A 98 -7.59 -0.89 -8.87
N GLU A 99 -7.39 0.34 -8.43
CA GLU A 99 -6.17 1.09 -8.72
C GLU A 99 -4.95 0.48 -8.02
N ASP A 100 -3.83 0.40 -8.73
CA ASP A 100 -2.54 0.02 -8.17
C ASP A 100 -1.55 1.21 -8.24
N VAL A 101 -0.88 1.49 -7.14
CA VAL A 101 0.07 2.60 -7.01
C VAL A 101 1.36 2.15 -6.31
N GLY A 102 2.42 2.94 -6.47
CA GLY A 102 3.65 2.81 -5.69
C GLY A 102 3.77 3.85 -4.58
N GLU A 103 4.82 3.74 -3.77
CA GLU A 103 5.12 4.67 -2.68
C GLU A 103 5.25 6.11 -3.17
N ILE A 104 5.92 6.32 -4.31
CA ILE A 104 6.15 7.67 -4.86
C ILE A 104 4.85 8.35 -5.27
N GLU A 105 3.88 7.59 -5.81
CA GLU A 105 2.56 8.13 -6.12
C GLU A 105 1.80 8.56 -4.85
N LEU A 106 1.86 7.76 -3.78
CA LEU A 106 1.28 8.15 -2.49
C LEU A 106 1.93 9.42 -1.94
N PHE A 107 3.24 9.54 -2.08
CA PHE A 107 3.98 10.75 -1.68
C PHE A 107 3.52 11.97 -2.49
N ALA A 108 3.40 11.84 -3.80
CA ALA A 108 2.94 12.93 -4.66
C ALA A 108 1.51 13.38 -4.29
N ARG A 109 0.60 12.43 -4.03
CA ARG A 109 -0.76 12.72 -3.56
C ARG A 109 -0.78 13.42 -2.20
N ALA A 110 0.10 13.00 -1.28
CA ALA A 110 0.24 13.64 0.03
C ALA A 110 0.72 15.08 -0.08
N LEU A 111 1.64 15.38 -0.98
CA LEU A 111 2.10 16.75 -1.25
C LEU A 111 0.98 17.61 -1.85
N ALA A 112 0.24 17.09 -2.83
CA ALA A 112 -0.89 17.81 -3.44
C ALA A 112 -1.98 18.12 -2.40
N ASP A 113 -2.28 17.18 -1.52
CA ASP A 113 -3.24 17.37 -0.44
C ASP A 113 -2.76 18.40 0.59
N LEU A 114 -1.46 18.38 0.93
CA LEU A 114 -0.85 19.37 1.81
C LEU A 114 -0.93 20.79 1.21
N GLU A 115 -0.63 20.92 -0.06
CA GLU A 115 -0.75 22.19 -0.79
C GLU A 115 -2.21 22.70 -0.77
N ALA A 116 -3.17 21.84 -1.07
CA ALA A 116 -4.58 22.20 -1.08
C ALA A 116 -5.09 22.68 0.29
N ARG A 117 -4.59 22.07 1.37
CA ARG A 117 -5.02 22.40 2.74
C ARG A 117 -4.29 23.59 3.35
N THR A 118 -3.03 23.80 3.01
CA THR A 118 -2.16 24.76 3.70
C THR A 118 -1.54 25.83 2.80
N GLY A 119 -1.63 25.66 1.47
CA GLY A 119 -0.91 26.51 0.50
C GLY A 119 0.60 26.24 0.43
N TYR A 120 1.11 25.25 1.18
CA TYR A 120 2.52 24.90 1.18
C TYR A 120 2.92 24.23 -0.15
N ARG A 121 3.88 24.81 -0.85
CA ARG A 121 4.44 24.31 -2.10
C ARG A 121 5.91 23.98 -1.95
N PRO A 122 6.27 22.72 -1.72
CA PRO A 122 7.67 22.32 -1.69
C PRO A 122 8.27 22.34 -3.10
N VAL A 123 9.56 22.60 -3.19
CA VAL A 123 10.34 22.31 -4.39
C VAL A 123 10.77 20.85 -4.31
N VAL A 124 10.39 20.06 -5.28
CA VAL A 124 10.74 18.63 -5.35
C VAL A 124 11.82 18.44 -6.43
N ILE A 125 12.95 17.89 -6.04
CA ILE A 125 14.06 17.56 -6.94
C ILE A 125 14.20 16.06 -6.99
N GLY A 126 13.97 15.47 -8.18
CA GLY A 126 14.18 14.05 -8.41
C GLY A 126 15.60 13.79 -8.90
N VAL A 127 16.27 12.81 -8.28
CA VAL A 127 17.59 12.33 -8.72
C VAL A 127 17.46 10.85 -9.06
N THR A 128 17.84 10.50 -10.26
CA THR A 128 17.83 9.10 -10.73
C THR A 128 19.12 8.78 -11.46
N GLY A 129 19.47 7.51 -11.50
CA GLY A 129 20.65 7.02 -12.20
C GLY A 129 20.92 5.55 -11.92
N THR A 130 21.90 5.00 -12.62
CA THR A 130 22.43 3.64 -12.39
C THR A 130 23.72 3.74 -11.59
N ASN A 131 23.91 2.79 -10.69
CA ASN A 131 25.16 2.63 -9.94
C ASN A 131 26.25 2.00 -10.81
#